data_ff40c93d970785531690c8cdd4313616
#
_entry.id   ff40c93d970785531690c8cdd4313616
#
_cell.length_a   1.000
_cell.length_b   1.000
_cell.length_c   1.000
_cell.angle_alpha   90.00
_cell.angle_beta   90.00
_cell.angle_gamma   90.00
#
_symmetry.space_group_name_H-M   'P 1'
#
loop_
_entity.id
_entity.type
_entity.pdbx_description
1 polymer ?
#
loop_
_entity_poly.entity_id
_entity_poly.type
_entity_poly.pdbx_seq_one_letter_code
_entity_poly.pdbx_strand_id
1 'polypeptide(L)'
;MSEYAISQVYPTDKQTLAQIDALLQKEGIRRDGNLDYICAMFDENYKVIGTGSCFGNTLRCFAVSSDHQGEGLLNQIITHLIEVQYARGNLHLFLYTKVKSAKFFGDLGFYEIARVEDTLVFMENRRDGFGSYLRNLEKTKTGGKSAALVMNANPFTLGHQYLV
;
A
#
# COMPACT_ATOMS: atom_id res chain seq x y z
N MET A 1 23.20 -17.46 3.83
CA MET A 1 21.85 -16.88 3.68
C MET A 1 21.35 -17.26 2.29
N SER A 2 20.27 -18.01 2.20
CA SER A 2 19.66 -18.27 0.89
C SER A 2 19.08 -16.94 0.38
N GLU A 3 19.61 -16.44 -0.70
CA GLU A 3 19.15 -15.22 -1.34
C GLU A 3 17.97 -15.63 -2.25
N TYR A 4 16.75 -15.48 -1.75
CA TYR A 4 15.54 -15.74 -2.54
C TYR A 4 15.37 -14.63 -3.58
N ALA A 5 15.17 -15.03 -4.84
CA ALA A 5 14.96 -14.07 -5.92
C ALA A 5 13.54 -13.45 -5.84
N ILE A 6 13.46 -12.14 -5.98
CA ILE A 6 12.20 -11.43 -6.15
C ILE A 6 11.99 -11.17 -7.64
N SER A 7 10.82 -11.56 -8.15
CA SER A 7 10.46 -11.38 -9.55
C SER A 7 9.13 -10.66 -9.70
N GLN A 8 9.01 -9.84 -10.74
CA GLN A 8 7.73 -9.24 -11.12
C GLN A 8 6.78 -10.33 -11.60
N VAL A 9 5.51 -10.22 -11.20
CA VAL A 9 4.42 -11.11 -11.62
C VAL A 9 3.45 -10.35 -12.50
N TYR A 10 3.22 -10.86 -13.69
CA TYR A 10 2.33 -10.24 -14.67
C TYR A 10 0.89 -10.77 -14.57
N PRO A 11 -0.13 -10.02 -14.99
CA PRO A 11 -1.53 -10.44 -14.92
C PRO A 11 -1.86 -11.72 -15.72
N THR A 12 -0.99 -12.10 -16.63
CA THR A 12 -1.10 -13.33 -17.44
C THR A 12 -0.66 -14.58 -16.70
N ASP A 13 0.17 -14.45 -15.66
CA ASP A 13 0.66 -15.57 -14.84
C ASP A 13 -0.38 -15.95 -13.77
N LYS A 14 -1.40 -16.68 -14.22
CA LYS A 14 -2.52 -17.11 -13.37
C LYS A 14 -2.10 -18.08 -12.27
N GLN A 15 -1.07 -18.90 -12.53
CA GLN A 15 -0.57 -19.87 -11.55
C GLN A 15 0.10 -19.16 -10.36
N THR A 16 1.00 -18.26 -10.62
CA THR A 16 1.68 -17.48 -9.55
C THR A 16 0.68 -16.60 -8.81
N LEU A 17 -0.26 -15.95 -9.53
CA LEU A 17 -1.32 -15.14 -8.90
C LEU A 17 -2.19 -15.96 -7.96
N ALA A 18 -2.54 -17.21 -8.30
CA ALA A 18 -3.30 -18.08 -7.41
C ALA A 18 -2.51 -18.42 -6.12
N GLN A 19 -1.20 -18.63 -6.22
CA GLN A 19 -0.34 -18.85 -5.05
C GLN A 19 -0.26 -17.58 -4.17
N ILE A 20 -0.15 -16.40 -4.79
CA ILE A 20 -0.18 -15.11 -4.09
C ILE A 20 -1.51 -14.94 -3.35
N ASP A 21 -2.62 -15.20 -4.01
CA ASP A 21 -3.95 -15.09 -3.39
C ASP A 21 -4.10 -16.04 -2.19
N ALA A 22 -3.59 -17.26 -2.30
CA ALA A 22 -3.61 -18.23 -1.20
C ALA A 22 -2.74 -17.79 -0.02
N LEU A 23 -1.56 -17.19 -0.30
CA LEU A 23 -0.67 -16.64 0.73
C LEU A 23 -1.31 -15.45 1.45
N LEU A 24 -1.85 -14.50 0.70
CA LEU A 24 -2.52 -13.32 1.24
C LEU A 24 -3.74 -13.70 2.09
N GLN A 25 -4.54 -14.68 1.63
CA GLN A 25 -5.72 -15.16 2.34
C GLN A 25 -5.37 -15.75 3.71
N LYS A 26 -4.26 -16.49 3.83
CA LYS A 26 -3.77 -17.00 5.13
C LYS A 26 -3.46 -15.87 6.11
N GLU A 27 -3.01 -14.73 5.61
CA GLU A 27 -2.74 -13.54 6.40
C GLU A 27 -3.97 -12.63 6.58
N GLY A 28 -5.16 -13.06 6.12
CA GLY A 28 -6.39 -12.28 6.19
C GLY A 28 -6.35 -11.02 5.33
N ILE A 29 -5.64 -11.07 4.20
CA ILE A 29 -5.51 -9.97 3.24
C ILE A 29 -6.16 -10.42 1.93
N ARG A 30 -6.92 -9.53 1.31
CA ARG A 30 -7.43 -9.71 -0.04
C ARG A 30 -6.55 -8.93 -1.02
N ARG A 31 -6.19 -9.55 -2.15
CA ARG A 31 -5.47 -8.83 -3.21
C ARG A 31 -6.39 -7.80 -3.87
N ASP A 32 -5.89 -6.58 -4.01
CA ASP A 32 -6.60 -5.50 -4.70
C ASP A 32 -6.70 -5.77 -6.21
N GLY A 33 -7.79 -5.34 -6.83
CA GLY A 33 -8.02 -5.55 -8.27
C GLY A 33 -7.29 -4.57 -9.19
N ASN A 34 -6.79 -3.47 -8.66
CA ASN A 34 -6.25 -2.34 -9.42
C ASN A 34 -4.72 -2.15 -9.24
N LEU A 35 -3.99 -3.22 -8.91
CA LEU A 35 -2.55 -3.16 -8.73
C LEU A 35 -1.84 -2.93 -10.06
N ASP A 36 -0.85 -2.03 -10.07
CA ASP A 36 -0.02 -1.71 -11.23
C ASP A 36 1.37 -2.38 -11.20
N TYR A 37 1.71 -2.98 -10.06
CA TYR A 37 2.91 -3.78 -9.89
C TYR A 37 2.65 -4.88 -8.86
N ILE A 38 3.08 -6.08 -9.16
CA ILE A 38 3.03 -7.23 -8.26
C ILE A 38 4.39 -7.93 -8.33
N CYS A 39 4.95 -8.31 -7.19
CA CYS A 39 6.12 -9.17 -7.14
C CYS A 39 5.89 -10.37 -6.24
N ALA A 40 6.67 -11.41 -6.49
CA ALA A 40 6.70 -12.61 -5.66
C ALA A 40 8.14 -13.03 -5.38
N MET A 41 8.33 -13.64 -4.22
CA MET A 41 9.55 -14.32 -3.81
C MET A 41 9.28 -15.80 -3.76
N PHE A 42 10.19 -16.61 -4.30
CA PHE A 42 10.03 -18.04 -4.47
C PHE A 42 11.07 -18.82 -3.67
N ASP A 43 10.66 -19.97 -3.15
CA ASP A 43 11.59 -20.98 -2.63
C ASP A 43 12.24 -21.82 -3.76
N GLU A 44 13.09 -22.77 -3.39
CA GLU A 44 13.79 -23.67 -4.31
C GLU A 44 12.84 -24.55 -5.14
N ASN A 45 11.59 -24.72 -4.70
CA ASN A 45 10.56 -25.49 -5.37
C ASN A 45 9.58 -24.63 -6.19
N TYR A 46 9.94 -23.35 -6.45
CA TYR A 46 9.09 -22.38 -7.14
C TYR A 46 7.74 -22.12 -6.43
N LYS A 47 7.70 -22.33 -5.12
CA LYS A 47 6.53 -21.96 -4.31
C LYS A 47 6.67 -20.51 -3.86
N VAL A 48 5.58 -19.75 -3.94
CA VAL A 48 5.54 -18.37 -3.44
C VAL A 48 5.62 -18.37 -1.91
N ILE A 49 6.69 -17.77 -1.38
CA ILE A 49 6.94 -17.61 0.05
C ILE A 49 6.77 -16.17 0.53
N GLY A 50 6.71 -15.22 -0.40
CA GLY A 50 6.48 -13.81 -0.10
C GLY A 50 5.90 -13.08 -1.30
N THR A 51 5.18 -12.02 -1.06
CA THR A 51 4.58 -11.17 -2.10
C THR A 51 4.49 -9.73 -1.63
N GLY A 52 4.45 -8.81 -2.58
CA GLY A 52 4.16 -7.41 -2.37
C GLY A 52 3.71 -6.74 -3.66
N SER A 53 3.03 -5.63 -3.53
CA SER A 53 2.38 -4.98 -4.67
C SER A 53 2.35 -3.46 -4.49
N CYS A 54 2.08 -2.75 -5.59
CA CYS A 54 1.88 -1.32 -5.58
C CYS A 54 0.63 -0.91 -6.38
N PHE A 55 0.08 0.23 -6.02
CA PHE A 55 -0.84 1.00 -6.84
C PHE A 55 -0.51 2.49 -6.69
N GLY A 56 -0.18 3.15 -7.80
CA GLY A 56 0.35 4.51 -7.76
C GLY A 56 1.60 4.56 -6.86
N ASN A 57 1.60 5.40 -5.85
CA ASN A 57 2.66 5.54 -4.85
C ASN A 57 2.36 4.83 -3.52
N THR A 58 1.41 3.90 -3.51
CA THR A 58 1.00 3.16 -2.30
C THR A 58 1.50 1.72 -2.38
N LEU A 59 2.22 1.27 -1.34
CA LEU A 59 2.61 -0.13 -1.18
C LEU A 59 1.44 -0.91 -0.58
N ARG A 60 1.12 -2.07 -1.15
CA ARG A 60 -0.09 -2.84 -0.82
C ARG A 60 0.13 -4.34 -0.87
N CYS A 61 -0.77 -5.09 -0.27
CA CYS A 61 -0.91 -6.53 -0.40
C CYS A 61 0.43 -7.26 -0.20
N PHE A 62 1.13 -7.00 0.90
CA PHE A 62 2.38 -7.68 1.23
C PHE A 62 2.17 -8.71 2.32
N ALA A 63 2.75 -9.88 2.12
CA ALA A 63 2.74 -10.98 3.06
C ALA A 63 3.98 -11.88 2.87
N VAL A 64 4.37 -12.55 3.94
CA VAL A 64 5.41 -13.59 3.95
C VAL A 64 4.84 -14.84 4.61
N SER A 65 5.15 -16.01 4.06
CA SER A 65 4.74 -17.29 4.61
C SER A 65 5.18 -17.44 6.07
N SER A 66 4.27 -17.94 6.91
CA SER A 66 4.55 -18.21 8.33
C SER A 66 5.77 -19.12 8.54
N ASP A 67 6.03 -20.04 7.58
CA ASP A 67 7.15 -20.97 7.65
C ASP A 67 8.52 -20.29 7.46
N HIS A 68 8.54 -19.04 6.95
CA HIS A 68 9.72 -18.23 6.67
C HIS A 68 9.75 -16.91 7.45
N GLN A 69 8.94 -16.81 8.51
CA GLN A 69 8.97 -15.64 9.38
C GLN A 69 10.28 -15.56 10.16
N GLY A 70 10.83 -14.36 10.28
CA GLY A 70 12.12 -14.13 10.97
C GLY A 70 13.34 -14.13 10.03
N GLU A 71 13.21 -14.53 8.77
CA GLU A 71 14.30 -14.52 7.79
C GLU A 71 14.54 -13.15 7.12
N GLY A 72 13.82 -12.12 7.56
CA GLY A 72 13.94 -10.76 6.99
C GLY A 72 13.31 -10.60 5.61
N LEU A 73 12.50 -11.56 5.15
CA LEU A 73 11.93 -11.56 3.79
C LEU A 73 10.99 -10.40 3.55
N LEU A 74 10.21 -10.01 4.55
CA LEU A 74 9.33 -8.85 4.43
C LEU A 74 10.13 -7.57 4.20
N ASN A 75 11.26 -7.40 4.87
CA ASN A 75 12.16 -6.27 4.66
C ASN A 75 12.69 -6.26 3.21
N GLN A 76 13.10 -7.41 2.68
CA GLN A 76 13.58 -7.53 1.28
C GLN A 76 12.47 -7.13 0.29
N ILE A 77 11.23 -7.62 0.49
CA ILE A 77 10.09 -7.28 -0.36
C ILE A 77 9.79 -5.78 -0.30
N ILE A 78 9.75 -5.17 0.89
CA ILE A 78 9.47 -3.75 1.03
C ILE A 78 10.58 -2.89 0.43
N THR A 79 11.84 -3.26 0.62
CA THR A 79 12.99 -2.59 -0.01
C THR A 79 12.87 -2.64 -1.53
N HIS A 80 12.59 -3.80 -2.09
CA HIS A 80 12.36 -3.97 -3.53
C HIS A 80 11.23 -3.06 -4.06
N LEU A 81 10.09 -3.01 -3.34
CA LEU A 81 8.97 -2.15 -3.73
C LEU A 81 9.34 -0.66 -3.67
N ILE A 82 10.12 -0.24 -2.67
CA ILE A 82 10.62 1.14 -2.55
C ILE A 82 11.52 1.47 -3.74
N GLU A 83 12.44 0.57 -4.11
CA GLU A 83 13.33 0.75 -5.28
C GLU A 83 12.54 0.88 -6.58
N VAL A 84 11.53 0.02 -6.79
CA VAL A 84 10.62 0.10 -7.94
C VAL A 84 9.90 1.45 -7.99
N GLN A 85 9.42 1.93 -6.85
CA GLN A 85 8.75 3.22 -6.78
C GLN A 85 9.70 4.40 -7.03
N TYR A 86 10.90 4.34 -6.49
CA TYR A 86 11.91 5.38 -6.72
C TYR A 86 12.33 5.42 -8.20
N ALA A 87 12.48 4.26 -8.84
CA ALA A 87 12.74 4.18 -10.28
C ALA A 87 11.60 4.78 -11.13
N ARG A 88 10.36 4.76 -10.62
CA ARG A 88 9.20 5.42 -11.24
C ARG A 88 9.10 6.92 -10.93
N GLY A 89 10.00 7.47 -10.11
CA GLY A 89 9.97 8.87 -9.67
C GLY A 89 9.07 9.14 -8.47
N ASN A 90 8.49 8.12 -7.86
CA ASN A 90 7.63 8.24 -6.68
C ASN A 90 8.48 8.24 -5.40
N LEU A 91 8.84 9.41 -4.90
CA LEU A 91 9.64 9.57 -3.69
C LEU A 91 8.82 9.71 -2.40
N HIS A 92 7.53 9.98 -2.51
CA HIS A 92 6.61 10.03 -1.39
C HIS A 92 5.68 8.83 -1.44
N LEU A 93 5.90 7.89 -0.54
CA LEU A 93 5.23 6.59 -0.52
C LEU A 93 4.30 6.48 0.67
N PHE A 94 3.22 5.74 0.46
CA PHE A 94 2.22 5.42 1.48
C PHE A 94 2.07 3.91 1.62
N LEU A 95 1.59 3.47 2.77
CA LEU A 95 1.17 2.09 2.99
C LEU A 95 0.06 2.01 4.05
N TYR A 96 -0.68 0.91 4.00
CA TYR A 96 -1.60 0.49 5.04
C TYR A 96 -1.09 -0.80 5.67
N THR A 97 -1.15 -0.89 6.99
CA THR A 97 -0.70 -2.07 7.71
C THR A 97 -1.57 -2.38 8.92
N LYS A 98 -1.54 -3.62 9.40
CA LYS A 98 -2.15 -3.99 10.67
C LYS A 98 -1.42 -3.29 11.81
N VAL A 99 -2.13 -2.95 12.87
CA VAL A 99 -1.58 -2.26 14.05
C VAL A 99 -0.35 -2.97 14.60
N LYS A 100 -0.38 -4.31 14.70
CA LYS A 100 0.74 -5.13 15.19
C LYS A 100 2.04 -5.01 14.36
N SER A 101 1.92 -4.62 13.09
CA SER A 101 3.06 -4.49 12.16
C SER A 101 3.54 -3.04 12.02
N ALA A 102 2.85 -2.06 12.61
CA ALA A 102 3.20 -0.65 12.46
C ALA A 102 4.62 -0.33 12.94
N LYS A 103 5.05 -0.97 14.06
CA LYS A 103 6.42 -0.80 14.56
C LYS A 103 7.47 -1.22 13.54
N PHE A 104 7.29 -2.36 12.86
CA PHE A 104 8.20 -2.83 11.83
C PHE A 104 8.36 -1.80 10.69
N PHE A 105 7.26 -1.21 10.22
CA PHE A 105 7.31 -0.17 9.20
C PHE A 105 7.90 1.15 9.72
N GLY A 106 7.69 1.46 11.00
CA GLY A 106 8.36 2.58 11.67
C GLY A 106 9.87 2.43 11.65
N ASP A 107 10.39 1.23 11.92
CA ASP A 107 11.81 0.92 11.87
C ASP A 107 12.38 1.00 10.43
N LEU A 108 11.53 0.89 9.39
CA LEU A 108 11.87 1.10 7.98
C LEU A 108 11.73 2.57 7.51
N GLY A 109 11.44 3.49 8.40
CA GLY A 109 11.36 4.92 8.09
C GLY A 109 9.98 5.40 7.63
N PHE A 110 8.92 4.64 7.94
CA PHE A 110 7.55 5.10 7.75
C PHE A 110 6.99 5.72 9.03
N TYR A 111 6.20 6.75 8.87
CA TYR A 111 5.58 7.53 9.95
C TYR A 111 4.07 7.40 9.88
N GLU A 112 3.44 7.23 11.05
CA GLU A 112 2.00 7.12 11.14
C GLU A 112 1.32 8.45 10.79
N ILE A 113 0.31 8.37 9.90
CA ILE A 113 -0.58 9.49 9.55
C ILE A 113 -1.89 9.38 10.31
N ALA A 114 -2.49 8.19 10.29
CA ALA A 114 -3.78 7.93 10.89
C ALA A 114 -3.89 6.46 11.34
N ARG A 115 -4.76 6.22 12.31
CA ARG A 115 -5.00 4.90 12.89
C ARG A 115 -6.49 4.67 13.08
N VAL A 116 -6.93 3.45 12.75
CA VAL A 116 -8.16 2.87 13.25
C VAL A 116 -7.78 1.86 14.30
N GLU A 117 -8.15 2.08 15.56
CA GLU A 117 -7.75 1.25 16.70
C GLU A 117 -8.02 -0.23 16.41
N ASP A 118 -7.08 -1.08 16.79
CA ASP A 118 -7.08 -2.54 16.63
C ASP A 118 -7.25 -3.07 15.19
N THR A 119 -7.29 -2.20 14.19
CA THR A 119 -7.58 -2.57 12.81
C THR A 119 -6.44 -2.23 11.85
N LEU A 120 -6.14 -0.95 11.68
CA LEU A 120 -5.36 -0.44 10.55
C LEU A 120 -4.54 0.78 10.93
N VAL A 121 -3.34 0.88 10.38
CA VAL A 121 -2.50 2.08 10.43
C VAL A 121 -2.18 2.51 9.01
N PHE A 122 -2.36 3.79 8.73
CA PHE A 122 -1.95 4.45 7.49
C PHE A 122 -0.65 5.20 7.74
N MET A 123 0.36 4.97 6.90
CA MET A 123 1.71 5.47 7.09
C MET A 123 2.28 6.07 5.81
N GLU A 124 3.25 6.97 5.96
CA GLU A 124 4.02 7.57 4.88
C GLU A 124 5.53 7.52 5.17
N ASN A 125 6.37 7.54 4.13
CA ASN A 125 7.83 7.56 4.26
C ASN A 125 8.42 8.97 4.45
N ARG A 126 7.62 9.94 4.83
CA ARG A 126 8.05 11.31 5.15
C ARG A 126 7.59 11.67 6.56
N ARG A 127 8.50 12.26 7.34
CA ARG A 127 8.21 12.60 8.74
C ARG A 127 7.01 13.54 8.92
N ASP A 128 6.74 14.38 7.95
CA ASP A 128 5.70 15.41 8.00
C ASP A 128 5.13 15.75 6.61
N GLY A 129 5.01 14.75 5.74
CA GLY A 129 4.51 14.95 4.38
C GLY A 129 3.04 15.33 4.37
N PHE A 130 2.21 14.52 5.00
CA PHE A 130 0.77 14.74 5.09
C PHE A 130 0.44 15.95 5.99
N GLY A 131 1.15 16.12 7.09
CA GLY A 131 0.99 17.29 7.97
C GLY A 131 1.29 18.61 7.24
N SER A 132 2.36 18.65 6.43
CA SER A 132 2.66 19.81 5.59
C SER A 132 1.58 20.08 4.54
N TYR A 133 1.03 19.05 3.92
CA TYR A 133 -0.09 19.17 2.99
C TYR A 133 -1.32 19.79 3.66
N LEU A 134 -1.69 19.31 4.86
CA LEU A 134 -2.83 19.85 5.61
C LEU A 134 -2.63 21.32 5.98
N ARG A 135 -1.44 21.69 6.47
CA ARG A 135 -1.13 23.10 6.79
C ARG A 135 -1.19 24.00 5.56
N ASN A 136 -0.82 23.51 4.40
CA ASN A 136 -0.95 24.27 3.15
C ASN A 136 -2.40 24.44 2.74
N LEU A 137 -3.24 23.41 2.90
CA LEU A 137 -4.68 23.53 2.68
C LEU A 137 -5.32 24.53 3.65
N GLU A 138 -4.90 24.55 4.91
CA GLU A 138 -5.45 25.47 5.91
C GLU A 138 -5.22 26.94 5.55
N LYS A 139 -4.11 27.25 4.87
CA LYS A 139 -3.85 28.62 4.36
C LYS A 139 -4.86 29.09 3.31
N THR A 140 -5.56 28.15 2.64
CA THR A 140 -6.60 28.48 1.66
C THR A 140 -8.00 28.60 2.27
N LYS A 141 -8.11 28.36 3.59
CA LYS A 141 -9.38 28.42 4.31
C LYS A 141 -9.90 29.85 4.34
N THR A 142 -11.07 30.05 3.78
CA THR A 142 -11.80 31.34 3.87
C THR A 142 -12.69 31.34 5.11
N GLY A 143 -12.78 32.48 5.81
CA GLY A 143 -13.72 32.63 6.95
C GLY A 143 -15.17 32.49 6.49
N GLY A 144 -16.01 31.82 7.28
CA GLY A 144 -17.42 31.68 7.01
C GLY A 144 -17.92 30.23 7.23
N LYS A 145 -19.24 30.06 7.02
CA LYS A 145 -19.85 28.73 7.01
C LYS A 145 -19.55 28.04 5.67
N SER A 146 -19.04 26.83 5.72
CA SER A 146 -18.77 26.02 4.52
C SER A 146 -19.70 24.80 4.51
N ALA A 147 -20.23 24.47 3.34
CA ALA A 147 -20.87 23.19 3.08
C ALA A 147 -19.97 22.38 2.13
N ALA A 148 -19.88 21.10 2.36
CA ALA A 148 -19.18 20.18 1.46
C ALA A 148 -20.17 19.15 0.90
N LEU A 149 -20.14 18.95 -0.42
CA LEU A 149 -20.98 17.99 -1.11
C LEU A 149 -20.10 17.03 -1.91
N VAL A 150 -20.31 15.74 -1.71
CA VAL A 150 -19.67 14.69 -2.53
C VAL A 150 -20.75 14.02 -3.36
N MET A 151 -20.65 14.15 -4.68
CA MET A 151 -21.63 13.56 -5.60
C MET A 151 -20.97 13.07 -6.88
N ASN A 152 -21.58 12.09 -7.53
CA ASN A 152 -21.24 11.73 -8.90
C ASN A 152 -22.05 12.61 -9.86
N ALA A 153 -21.42 13.66 -10.39
CA ALA A 153 -22.06 14.69 -11.20
C ALA A 153 -21.47 14.75 -12.62
N ASN A 154 -21.21 13.61 -13.23
CA ASN A 154 -20.77 13.55 -14.62
C ASN A 154 -21.75 12.66 -15.44
N PRO A 155 -22.63 13.25 -16.29
CA PRO A 155 -22.78 14.69 -16.54
C PRO A 155 -23.42 15.46 -15.36
N PHE A 156 -23.10 16.74 -15.24
CA PHE A 156 -23.76 17.65 -14.30
C PHE A 156 -25.19 18.00 -14.83
N THR A 157 -26.20 17.55 -14.09
CA THR A 157 -27.61 17.71 -14.46
C THR A 157 -28.28 18.85 -13.69
N LEU A 158 -29.49 19.25 -14.13
CA LEU A 158 -30.31 20.23 -13.40
C LEU A 158 -30.59 19.76 -11.95
N GLY A 159 -30.74 18.47 -11.70
CA GLY A 159 -30.87 17.92 -10.35
C GLY A 159 -29.67 18.19 -9.46
N HIS A 160 -28.45 18.05 -10.01
CA HIS A 160 -27.23 18.40 -9.30
C HIS A 160 -27.14 19.91 -9.02
N GLN A 161 -27.54 20.74 -10.00
CA GLN A 161 -27.59 22.19 -9.84
C GLN A 161 -28.55 22.64 -8.72
N TYR A 162 -29.66 21.92 -8.55
CA TYR A 162 -30.61 22.20 -7.50
C TYR A 162 -30.09 21.91 -6.08
N LEU A 163 -29.12 20.96 -5.96
CA LEU A 163 -28.52 20.56 -4.69
C LEU A 163 -27.37 21.49 -4.24
N VAL A 164 -26.78 22.27 -5.13
CA VAL A 164 -25.68 23.19 -4.88
C VAL A 164 -26.21 24.62 -4.75
#